data_353605da596fc045b5f4750b05eac4d6
#
_entry.id   353605da596fc045b5f4750b05eac4d6
#
_cell.length_a   1.000
_cell.length_b   1.000
_cell.length_c   1.000
_cell.angle_alpha   90.00
_cell.angle_beta   90.00
_cell.angle_gamma   90.00
#
_symmetry.space_group_name_H-M   'P 1'
#
loop_
_entity.id
_entity.type
_entity.pdbx_description
1 polymer ?
#
loop_
_entity_poly.entity_id
_entity_poly.type
_entity_poly.pdbx_seq_one_letter_code
_entity_poly.pdbx_strand_id
1 'polypeptide(L)'
;LILLALANPSFTREEREPLSSVAAVVIDKSPSQNFGTRNQETAKAQEALVDSLKKIKGLEVRVVEAGQADGETDGTKLFGAVSSALSDVPVDRVAGAFLVTDGRVHDIPANAAALGFQAPVHALVTGRKDERDRRIAITAAPRFGIVGQPQTITYRLDDQGVTGQRAKIVVRRDGEVVSERTMLSGQTANVEIGIKHAGQNIVEIEASPLENELTLVNNRAVVAIDGVRDKLRVLLVSGEP
;
A
#
# COMPACT_ATOMS: atom_id res chain seq x y z
N LEU A 1 -33.38 -69.30 -7.31
CA LEU A 1 -34.00 -68.13 -7.91
C LEU A 1 -34.88 -67.39 -6.90
N ILE A 2 -35.79 -68.01 -6.15
CA ILE A 2 -36.69 -67.38 -5.16
C ILE A 2 -35.90 -66.70 -4.05
N LEU A 3 -34.83 -67.33 -3.49
CA LEU A 3 -33.96 -66.76 -2.47
C LEU A 3 -33.18 -65.54 -2.97
N LEU A 4 -32.79 -65.49 -4.24
CA LEU A 4 -32.13 -64.37 -4.86
C LEU A 4 -33.11 -63.19 -5.08
N ALA A 5 -34.38 -63.51 -5.41
CA ALA A 5 -35.41 -62.48 -5.53
C ALA A 5 -35.83 -61.88 -4.17
N LEU A 6 -35.82 -62.69 -3.11
CA LEU A 6 -36.07 -62.26 -1.71
C LEU A 6 -34.92 -61.38 -1.16
N ALA A 7 -33.67 -61.59 -1.60
CA ALA A 7 -32.53 -60.80 -1.23
C ALA A 7 -32.50 -59.40 -1.85
N ASN A 8 -33.37 -59.15 -2.87
CA ASN A 8 -33.51 -57.85 -3.57
C ASN A 8 -32.16 -57.16 -3.83
N PRO A 9 -31.20 -57.82 -4.50
CA PRO A 9 -29.89 -57.22 -4.74
C PRO A 9 -30.02 -55.95 -5.55
N SER A 10 -29.54 -54.83 -4.99
CA SER A 10 -29.44 -53.57 -5.74
C SER A 10 -28.01 -53.31 -6.19
N PHE A 11 -27.82 -53.01 -7.44
CA PHE A 11 -26.54 -52.52 -7.92
C PHE A 11 -26.48 -50.99 -7.76
N THR A 12 -25.62 -50.56 -6.84
CA THR A 12 -25.32 -49.13 -6.70
C THR A 12 -24.06 -48.81 -7.51
N ARG A 13 -24.19 -47.99 -8.52
CA ARG A 13 -23.05 -47.43 -9.24
C ARG A 13 -22.78 -46.02 -8.64
N GLU A 14 -21.67 -45.90 -7.91
CA GLU A 14 -21.22 -44.63 -7.39
C GLU A 14 -20.38 -43.94 -8.46
N GLU A 15 -20.92 -42.88 -9.08
CA GLU A 15 -20.13 -41.99 -9.93
C GLU A 15 -19.55 -40.86 -9.02
N ARG A 16 -18.25 -40.94 -8.77
CA ARG A 16 -17.55 -39.90 -8.04
C ARG A 16 -16.94 -38.92 -9.04
N GLU A 17 -17.52 -37.74 -9.14
CA GLU A 17 -16.83 -36.61 -9.78
C GLU A 17 -15.87 -35.99 -8.76
N PRO A 18 -14.56 -35.95 -9.06
CA PRO A 18 -13.61 -35.28 -8.17
C PRO A 18 -13.93 -33.77 -8.19
N LEU A 19 -14.22 -33.23 -7.02
CA LEU A 19 -14.38 -31.78 -6.86
C LEU A 19 -13.04 -31.09 -7.16
N SER A 20 -13.09 -30.01 -7.93
CA SER A 20 -11.90 -29.21 -8.25
C SER A 20 -11.29 -28.62 -6.99
N SER A 21 -9.97 -28.66 -6.87
CA SER A 21 -9.24 -27.86 -5.91
C SER A 21 -9.19 -26.40 -6.38
N VAL A 22 -9.04 -25.46 -5.46
CA VAL A 22 -9.05 -24.02 -5.77
C VAL A 22 -7.72 -23.39 -5.43
N ALA A 23 -7.15 -22.65 -6.38
CA ALA A 23 -5.97 -21.80 -6.15
C ALA A 23 -6.37 -20.33 -6.25
N ALA A 24 -5.98 -19.52 -5.26
CA ALA A 24 -6.13 -18.07 -5.30
C ALA A 24 -4.87 -17.44 -5.90
N VAL A 25 -5.04 -16.53 -6.86
CA VAL A 25 -3.97 -15.69 -7.41
C VAL A 25 -4.32 -14.24 -7.11
N VAL A 26 -3.57 -13.61 -6.23
CA VAL A 26 -3.79 -12.22 -5.84
C VAL A 26 -2.73 -11.35 -6.48
N ILE A 27 -3.18 -10.36 -7.24
CA ILE A 27 -2.34 -9.42 -7.98
C ILE A 27 -2.32 -8.09 -7.24
N ASP A 28 -1.16 -7.64 -6.89
CA ASP A 28 -0.94 -6.34 -6.29
C ASP A 28 -1.10 -5.22 -7.34
N LYS A 29 -2.07 -4.35 -7.13
CA LYS A 29 -2.35 -3.14 -7.93
C LYS A 29 -2.15 -1.86 -7.15
N SER A 30 -1.37 -1.93 -6.08
CA SER A 30 -1.02 -0.73 -5.30
C SER A 30 -0.25 0.29 -6.13
N PRO A 31 -0.27 1.58 -5.75
CA PRO A 31 0.46 2.62 -6.46
C PRO A 31 1.96 2.34 -6.64
N SER A 32 2.57 1.55 -5.74
CA SER A 32 3.97 1.14 -5.84
C SER A 32 4.29 0.27 -7.06
N GLN A 33 3.28 -0.39 -7.64
CA GLN A 33 3.41 -1.15 -8.89
C GLN A 33 3.54 -0.26 -10.14
N ASN A 34 3.19 1.02 -10.04
CA ASN A 34 3.27 1.96 -11.17
C ASN A 34 4.69 2.48 -11.41
N PHE A 35 5.67 2.10 -10.60
CA PHE A 35 7.05 2.55 -10.74
C PHE A 35 7.88 1.67 -11.66
N GLY A 36 8.65 2.31 -12.55
CA GLY A 36 9.55 1.64 -13.48
C GLY A 36 8.84 0.63 -14.39
N THR A 37 9.37 -0.59 -14.44
CA THR A 37 8.84 -1.70 -15.28
C THR A 37 7.93 -2.66 -14.52
N ARG A 38 7.67 -2.40 -13.22
CA ARG A 38 6.93 -3.31 -12.34
C ARG A 38 5.55 -3.70 -12.87
N ASN A 39 4.79 -2.74 -13.40
CA ASN A 39 3.47 -3.01 -13.98
C ASN A 39 3.54 -4.04 -15.13
N GLN A 40 4.56 -3.90 -16.00
CA GLN A 40 4.75 -4.82 -17.12
C GLN A 40 5.23 -6.19 -16.64
N GLU A 41 6.12 -6.22 -15.65
CA GLU A 41 6.63 -7.46 -15.05
C GLU A 41 5.52 -8.20 -14.31
N THR A 42 4.69 -7.48 -13.53
CA THR A 42 3.50 -8.04 -12.87
C THR A 42 2.50 -8.61 -13.85
N ALA A 43 2.20 -7.88 -14.95
CA ALA A 43 1.28 -8.39 -15.98
C ALA A 43 1.80 -9.65 -16.65
N LYS A 44 3.07 -9.70 -17.02
CA LYS A 44 3.72 -10.90 -17.59
C LYS A 44 3.73 -12.07 -16.61
N ALA A 45 4.06 -11.81 -15.35
CA ALA A 45 4.04 -12.84 -14.31
C ALA A 45 2.65 -13.38 -14.05
N GLN A 46 1.64 -12.52 -14.02
CA GLN A 46 0.23 -12.90 -13.91
C GLN A 46 -0.19 -13.81 -15.06
N GLU A 47 0.04 -13.40 -16.32
CA GLU A 47 -0.32 -14.16 -17.51
C GLU A 47 0.33 -15.55 -17.51
N ALA A 48 1.66 -15.60 -17.32
CA ALA A 48 2.41 -16.85 -17.31
C ALA A 48 1.97 -17.81 -16.18
N LEU A 49 1.70 -17.26 -14.98
CA LEU A 49 1.23 -18.03 -13.83
C LEU A 49 -0.17 -18.60 -14.08
N VAL A 50 -1.12 -17.74 -14.47
CA VAL A 50 -2.51 -18.14 -14.70
C VAL A 50 -2.60 -19.17 -15.82
N ASP A 51 -1.87 -18.99 -16.91
CA ASP A 51 -1.82 -19.95 -18.02
C ASP A 51 -1.23 -21.30 -17.59
N SER A 52 -0.23 -21.27 -16.71
CA SER A 52 0.35 -22.51 -16.18
C SER A 52 -0.61 -23.25 -15.25
N LEU A 53 -1.29 -22.53 -14.37
CA LEU A 53 -2.26 -23.09 -13.44
C LEU A 53 -3.50 -23.64 -14.15
N LYS A 54 -4.01 -22.95 -15.18
CA LYS A 54 -5.18 -23.41 -15.97
C LYS A 54 -4.94 -24.72 -16.72
N LYS A 55 -3.69 -25.12 -16.96
CA LYS A 55 -3.36 -26.40 -17.58
C LYS A 55 -3.50 -27.59 -16.63
N ILE A 56 -3.62 -27.34 -15.32
CA ILE A 56 -3.74 -28.38 -14.31
C ILE A 56 -5.19 -28.84 -14.25
N LYS A 57 -5.43 -30.13 -14.57
CA LYS A 57 -6.78 -30.70 -14.53
C LYS A 57 -7.30 -30.74 -13.09
N GLY A 58 -8.56 -30.34 -12.88
CA GLY A 58 -9.19 -30.35 -11.56
C GLY A 58 -8.74 -29.19 -10.68
N LEU A 59 -8.11 -28.15 -11.25
CA LEU A 59 -7.77 -26.92 -10.53
C LEU A 59 -8.62 -25.75 -11.05
N GLU A 60 -9.39 -25.14 -10.15
CA GLU A 60 -10.05 -23.87 -10.36
C GLU A 60 -9.09 -22.73 -9.97
N VAL A 61 -8.91 -21.75 -10.84
CA VAL A 61 -8.03 -20.60 -10.57
C VAL A 61 -8.87 -19.35 -10.37
N ARG A 62 -8.79 -18.76 -9.19
CA ARG A 62 -9.44 -17.50 -8.84
C ARG A 62 -8.43 -16.38 -8.85
N VAL A 63 -8.60 -15.43 -9.75
CA VAL A 63 -7.72 -14.24 -9.85
C VAL A 63 -8.42 -13.05 -9.24
N VAL A 64 -7.75 -12.40 -8.28
CA VAL A 64 -8.26 -11.23 -7.56
C VAL A 64 -7.20 -10.14 -7.60
N GLU A 65 -7.61 -8.90 -7.86
CA GLU A 65 -6.76 -7.72 -7.75
C GLU A 65 -6.94 -7.08 -6.37
N ALA A 66 -5.85 -6.66 -5.75
CA ALA A 66 -5.84 -6.03 -4.43
C ALA A 66 -4.90 -4.82 -4.43
N GLY A 67 -5.06 -3.94 -3.44
CA GLY A 67 -4.19 -2.77 -3.30
C GLY A 67 -4.65 -1.55 -4.10
N GLN A 68 -5.89 -1.52 -4.61
CA GLN A 68 -6.48 -0.28 -5.09
C GLN A 68 -6.71 0.65 -3.90
N ALA A 69 -6.26 1.90 -4.04
CA ALA A 69 -6.33 2.89 -2.98
C ALA A 69 -7.79 3.29 -2.73
N ASP A 70 -8.43 2.67 -1.76
CA ASP A 70 -9.61 3.25 -1.10
C ASP A 70 -9.11 4.21 -0.01
N GLY A 71 -8.72 5.36 -0.46
CA GLY A 71 -8.66 6.71 0.18
C GLY A 71 -8.12 6.84 1.55
N GLU A 72 -7.45 6.12 2.34
CA GLU A 72 -6.83 6.54 3.63
C GLU A 72 -5.83 5.55 4.28
N THR A 73 -5.64 4.37 3.74
CA THR A 73 -4.68 3.42 4.32
C THR A 73 -3.49 3.23 3.40
N ASP A 74 -2.36 3.76 3.85
CA ASP A 74 -1.03 3.63 3.22
C ASP A 74 -0.53 2.18 3.36
N GLY A 75 -1.19 1.22 2.70
CA GLY A 75 -0.75 -0.16 2.77
C GLY A 75 -1.54 -1.16 1.95
N THR A 76 -0.81 -2.07 1.30
CA THR A 76 -1.38 -3.15 0.49
C THR A 76 -1.82 -4.32 1.37
N LYS A 77 -3.11 -4.70 1.29
CA LYS A 77 -3.71 -5.81 2.03
C LYS A 77 -3.94 -7.00 1.11
N LEU A 78 -2.91 -7.84 0.92
CA LEU A 78 -2.98 -8.99 0.02
C LEU A 78 -3.57 -10.24 0.70
N PHE A 79 -3.27 -10.46 1.97
CA PHE A 79 -3.78 -11.63 2.70
C PHE A 79 -5.28 -11.54 2.97
N GLY A 80 -5.81 -10.34 3.18
CA GLY A 80 -7.25 -10.11 3.21
C GLY A 80 -7.93 -10.50 1.90
N ALA A 81 -7.32 -10.19 0.77
CA ALA A 81 -7.83 -10.59 -0.55
C ALA A 81 -7.76 -12.12 -0.76
N VAL A 82 -6.68 -12.80 -0.29
CA VAL A 82 -6.62 -14.27 -0.28
C VAL A 82 -7.77 -14.85 0.52
N SER A 83 -7.99 -14.38 1.75
CA SER A 83 -9.06 -14.86 2.62
C SER A 83 -10.44 -14.66 2.00
N SER A 84 -10.67 -13.53 1.35
CA SER A 84 -11.92 -13.24 0.66
C SER A 84 -12.12 -14.15 -0.57
N ALA A 85 -11.07 -14.39 -1.35
CA ALA A 85 -11.12 -15.25 -2.53
C ALA A 85 -11.40 -16.73 -2.22
N LEU A 86 -11.05 -17.16 -1.00
CA LEU A 86 -11.20 -18.54 -0.54
C LEU A 86 -12.30 -18.74 0.51
N SER A 87 -13.07 -17.70 0.84
CA SER A 87 -14.03 -17.71 1.95
C SER A 87 -15.15 -18.76 1.82
N ASP A 88 -15.51 -19.13 0.60
CA ASP A 88 -16.52 -20.14 0.27
C ASP A 88 -15.91 -21.54 -0.05
N VAL A 89 -14.58 -21.67 0.04
CA VAL A 89 -13.87 -22.90 -0.32
C VAL A 89 -13.59 -23.71 0.93
N PRO A 90 -14.02 -24.98 0.99
CA PRO A 90 -13.60 -25.89 2.06
C PRO A 90 -12.09 -25.99 2.14
N VAL A 91 -11.53 -26.02 3.37
CA VAL A 91 -10.08 -25.98 3.60
C VAL A 91 -9.30 -27.12 2.93
N ASP A 92 -9.90 -28.28 2.80
CA ASP A 92 -9.35 -29.46 2.14
C ASP A 92 -9.30 -29.34 0.61
N ARG A 93 -10.02 -28.37 0.05
CA ARG A 93 -10.04 -28.06 -1.38
C ARG A 93 -9.13 -26.90 -1.77
N VAL A 94 -8.53 -26.20 -0.82
CA VAL A 94 -7.58 -25.15 -1.10
C VAL A 94 -6.27 -25.76 -1.60
N ALA A 95 -5.90 -25.50 -2.86
CA ALA A 95 -4.66 -25.98 -3.46
C ALA A 95 -3.46 -25.11 -3.11
N GLY A 96 -3.68 -23.81 -2.96
CA GLY A 96 -2.64 -22.83 -2.62
C GLY A 96 -3.06 -21.40 -2.89
N ALA A 97 -2.20 -20.47 -2.47
CA ALA A 97 -2.33 -19.07 -2.79
C ALA A 97 -1.05 -18.55 -3.46
N PHE A 98 -1.20 -17.69 -4.45
CA PHE A 98 -0.11 -17.06 -5.16
C PHE A 98 -0.28 -15.54 -5.06
N LEU A 99 0.75 -14.84 -4.61
CA LEU A 99 0.79 -13.39 -4.49
C LEU A 99 1.78 -12.86 -5.53
N VAL A 100 1.35 -11.94 -6.38
CA VAL A 100 2.25 -11.21 -7.29
C VAL A 100 2.34 -9.78 -6.78
N THR A 101 3.49 -9.39 -6.23
CA THR A 101 3.65 -8.15 -5.47
C THR A 101 5.09 -7.65 -5.54
N ASP A 102 5.34 -6.38 -5.20
CA ASP A 102 6.69 -5.84 -5.00
C ASP A 102 7.28 -6.17 -3.61
N GLY A 103 6.53 -6.87 -2.77
CA GLY A 103 6.94 -7.30 -1.44
C GLY A 103 6.54 -6.36 -0.31
N ARG A 104 5.88 -5.24 -0.59
CA ARG A 104 5.38 -4.30 0.42
C ARG A 104 3.96 -4.66 0.87
N VAL A 105 3.86 -5.67 1.71
CA VAL A 105 2.58 -6.19 2.22
C VAL A 105 2.40 -5.80 3.68
N HIS A 106 1.23 -5.25 4.05
CA HIS A 106 0.97 -4.70 5.39
C HIS A 106 0.12 -5.59 6.27
N ASP A 107 -0.56 -6.58 5.72
CA ASP A 107 -1.44 -7.51 6.42
C ASP A 107 -0.86 -8.93 6.53
N ILE A 108 0.47 -9.04 6.65
CA ILE A 108 1.14 -10.34 6.78
C ILE A 108 0.69 -10.99 8.10
N PRO A 109 0.09 -12.20 8.06
CA PRO A 109 -0.35 -12.88 9.28
C PRO A 109 0.84 -13.27 10.15
N ALA A 110 0.66 -13.24 11.46
CA ALA A 110 1.73 -13.54 12.43
C ALA A 110 2.26 -14.98 12.31
N ASN A 111 1.44 -15.89 11.81
CA ASN A 111 1.82 -17.30 11.56
C ASN A 111 0.92 -17.90 10.46
N ALA A 112 1.34 -19.03 9.89
CA ALA A 112 0.61 -19.72 8.83
C ALA A 112 -0.77 -20.23 9.26
N ALA A 113 -0.95 -20.55 10.54
CA ALA A 113 -2.24 -21.03 11.05
C ALA A 113 -3.34 -19.95 10.99
N ALA A 114 -2.95 -18.67 11.04
CA ALA A 114 -3.88 -17.56 10.91
C ALA A 114 -4.51 -17.43 9.52
N LEU A 115 -3.99 -18.13 8.51
CA LEU A 115 -4.57 -18.18 7.16
C LEU A 115 -5.85 -18.99 7.06
N GLY A 116 -6.11 -19.87 8.05
CA GLY A 116 -7.30 -20.75 8.06
C GLY A 116 -7.23 -21.93 7.08
N PHE A 117 -6.11 -22.14 6.38
CA PHE A 117 -5.85 -23.29 5.51
C PHE A 117 -4.38 -23.76 5.64
N GLN A 118 -4.08 -24.98 5.19
CA GLN A 118 -2.72 -25.56 5.27
C GLN A 118 -1.99 -25.63 3.92
N ALA A 119 -2.62 -25.15 2.86
CA ALA A 119 -2.02 -25.15 1.54
C ALA A 119 -0.86 -24.12 1.42
N PRO A 120 0.10 -24.35 0.51
CA PRO A 120 1.26 -23.47 0.36
C PRO A 120 0.86 -22.06 -0.13
N VAL A 121 1.61 -21.06 0.33
CA VAL A 121 1.53 -19.69 -0.16
C VAL A 121 2.85 -19.35 -0.85
N HIS A 122 2.76 -18.92 -2.10
CA HIS A 122 3.88 -18.53 -2.95
C HIS A 122 3.83 -17.04 -3.24
N ALA A 123 4.97 -16.37 -3.19
CA ALA A 123 5.10 -14.99 -3.59
C ALA A 123 6.02 -14.87 -4.82
N LEU A 124 5.51 -14.21 -5.87
CA LEU A 124 6.29 -13.77 -7.01
C LEU A 124 6.60 -12.30 -6.81
N VAL A 125 7.85 -12.02 -6.46
CA VAL A 125 8.28 -10.65 -6.14
C VAL A 125 8.79 -9.98 -7.40
N THR A 126 8.16 -8.87 -7.79
CA THR A 126 8.51 -8.04 -8.96
C THR A 126 9.49 -6.91 -8.62
N GLY A 127 9.68 -6.61 -7.33
CA GLY A 127 10.68 -5.65 -6.86
C GLY A 127 12.11 -6.22 -6.94
N ARG A 128 13.09 -5.35 -7.16
CA ARG A 128 14.52 -5.71 -7.23
C ARG A 128 15.22 -5.37 -5.93
N LYS A 129 16.25 -6.15 -5.58
CA LYS A 129 17.04 -5.93 -4.35
C LYS A 129 17.92 -4.67 -4.39
N ASP A 130 18.24 -4.18 -5.58
CA ASP A 130 19.12 -3.04 -5.85
C ASP A 130 18.33 -1.73 -6.11
N GLU A 131 17.03 -1.75 -5.91
CA GLU A 131 16.20 -0.54 -6.02
C GLU A 131 16.60 0.48 -4.97
N ARG A 132 16.77 1.70 -5.46
CA ARG A 132 17.04 2.87 -4.63
C ARG A 132 15.84 3.78 -4.64
N ASP A 133 15.55 4.35 -3.52
CA ASP A 133 14.40 5.24 -3.40
C ASP A 133 14.64 6.21 -2.24
N ARG A 134 14.33 7.47 -2.45
CA ARG A 134 14.40 8.53 -1.44
C ARG A 134 13.01 9.03 -1.14
N ARG A 135 12.72 9.31 0.12
CA ARG A 135 11.45 9.93 0.48
C ARG A 135 11.59 10.91 1.63
N ILE A 136 10.72 11.91 1.62
CA ILE A 136 10.44 12.77 2.77
C ILE A 136 9.19 12.25 3.47
N ALA A 137 9.31 11.95 4.77
CA ALA A 137 8.20 11.57 5.61
C ALA A 137 7.91 12.68 6.63
N ILE A 138 6.69 13.23 6.64
CA ILE A 138 6.24 14.13 7.69
C ILE A 138 5.90 13.30 8.92
N THR A 139 6.61 13.51 10.02
CA THR A 139 6.39 12.79 11.28
C THR A 139 5.51 13.55 12.25
N ALA A 140 5.52 14.89 12.18
CA ALA A 140 4.59 15.74 12.93
C ALA A 140 4.41 17.07 12.21
N ALA A 141 3.15 17.51 12.11
CA ALA A 141 2.80 18.84 11.59
C ALA A 141 1.51 19.34 12.24
N PRO A 142 1.43 20.63 12.58
CA PRO A 142 0.21 21.24 13.09
C PRO A 142 -0.81 21.41 11.96
N ARG A 143 -2.10 21.22 12.26
CA ARG A 143 -3.19 21.51 11.32
C ARG A 143 -3.58 23.00 11.31
N PHE A 144 -3.32 23.71 12.41
CA PHE A 144 -3.67 25.12 12.62
C PHE A 144 -2.48 25.90 13.16
N GLY A 145 -2.43 27.18 12.84
CA GLY A 145 -1.42 28.09 13.37
C GLY A 145 -1.93 29.52 13.45
N ILE A 146 -1.46 30.28 14.43
CA ILE A 146 -1.82 31.70 14.58
C ILE A 146 -1.01 32.52 13.60
N VAL A 147 -1.67 33.40 12.85
CA VAL A 147 -1.01 34.31 11.92
C VAL A 147 0.02 35.18 12.64
N GLY A 148 1.25 35.20 12.11
CA GLY A 148 2.39 35.87 12.73
C GLY A 148 3.18 35.04 13.73
N GLN A 149 2.70 33.82 14.09
CA GLN A 149 3.42 32.92 14.97
C GLN A 149 4.12 31.79 14.19
N PRO A 150 5.29 31.33 14.64
CA PRO A 150 5.96 30.19 14.05
C PRO A 150 5.26 28.89 14.43
N GLN A 151 5.27 27.92 13.51
CA GLN A 151 4.82 26.55 13.71
C GLN A 151 5.94 25.60 13.34
N THR A 152 6.08 24.52 14.09
CA THR A 152 7.15 23.53 13.88
C THR A 152 6.61 22.34 13.09
N ILE A 153 7.25 22.00 11.99
CA ILE A 153 7.04 20.78 11.23
C ILE A 153 8.24 19.87 11.46
N THR A 154 7.98 18.61 11.81
CA THR A 154 9.00 17.57 11.95
C THR A 154 8.92 16.62 10.75
N TYR A 155 10.05 16.38 10.11
CA TYR A 155 10.13 15.50 8.96
C TYR A 155 11.40 14.65 9.02
N ARG A 156 11.39 13.52 8.30
CA ARG A 156 12.49 12.58 8.19
C ARG A 156 12.85 12.34 6.75
N LEU A 157 14.15 12.26 6.47
CA LEU A 157 14.69 11.84 5.19
C LEU A 157 15.03 10.35 5.28
N ASP A 158 14.39 9.54 4.45
CA ASP A 158 14.66 8.11 4.35
C ASP A 158 15.16 7.75 2.95
N ASP A 159 16.24 6.96 2.88
CA ASP A 159 16.71 6.33 1.65
C ASP A 159 16.61 4.81 1.79
N GLN A 160 16.11 4.14 0.78
CA GLN A 160 16.08 2.69 0.65
C GLN A 160 17.16 2.24 -0.36
N GLY A 161 17.77 1.10 -0.13
CA GLY A 161 18.78 0.51 -1.02
C GLY A 161 20.15 1.17 -0.97
N VAL A 162 20.30 2.28 -0.23
CA VAL A 162 21.58 2.97 0.01
C VAL A 162 21.66 3.52 1.42
N THR A 163 22.87 3.72 1.94
CA THR A 163 23.11 4.30 3.26
C THR A 163 24.10 5.45 3.18
N GLY A 164 24.02 6.37 4.16
CA GLY A 164 25.00 7.46 4.30
C GLY A 164 24.92 8.54 3.21
N GLN A 165 23.86 8.58 2.42
CA GLN A 165 23.68 9.59 1.38
C GLN A 165 23.20 10.92 1.98
N ARG A 166 23.64 12.01 1.40
CA ARG A 166 23.21 13.36 1.75
C ARG A 166 22.19 13.86 0.73
N ALA A 167 21.25 14.66 1.19
CA ALA A 167 20.32 15.38 0.33
C ALA A 167 20.27 16.85 0.71
N LYS A 168 20.19 17.71 -0.29
CA LYS A 168 19.76 19.10 -0.09
C LYS A 168 18.24 19.08 0.11
N ILE A 169 17.78 19.60 1.22
CA ILE A 169 16.37 19.79 1.53
C ILE A 169 16.03 21.26 1.31
N VAL A 170 15.00 21.52 0.54
CA VAL A 170 14.43 22.82 0.30
C VAL A 170 13.03 22.87 0.87
N VAL A 171 12.76 23.85 1.71
CA VAL A 171 11.43 24.06 2.28
C VAL A 171 10.85 25.34 1.69
N ARG A 172 9.66 25.21 1.09
CA ARG A 172 8.90 26.34 0.55
C ARG A 172 7.61 26.52 1.33
N ARG A 173 7.18 27.77 1.48
CA ARG A 173 5.85 28.12 1.96
C ARG A 173 5.20 29.00 0.90
N ASP A 174 4.03 28.60 0.42
CA ASP A 174 3.29 29.29 -0.63
C ASP A 174 4.16 29.62 -1.87
N GLY A 175 5.08 28.66 -2.20
CA GLY A 175 6.03 28.78 -3.31
C GLY A 175 7.34 29.53 -2.97
N GLU A 176 7.42 30.28 -1.86
CA GLU A 176 8.63 30.99 -1.45
C GLU A 176 9.57 30.09 -0.64
N VAL A 177 10.86 30.07 -0.97
CA VAL A 177 11.87 29.31 -0.20
C VAL A 177 12.04 29.97 1.18
N VAL A 178 11.81 29.20 2.23
CA VAL A 178 11.94 29.65 3.63
C VAL A 178 13.11 28.99 4.35
N SER A 179 13.58 27.84 3.88
CA SER A 179 14.71 27.16 4.50
C SER A 179 15.41 26.25 3.47
N GLU A 180 16.73 26.19 3.57
CA GLU A 180 17.55 25.20 2.85
C GLU A 180 18.55 24.59 3.81
N ARG A 181 18.72 23.28 3.75
CA ARG A 181 19.72 22.56 4.54
C ARG A 181 20.18 21.28 3.85
N THR A 182 21.31 20.73 4.29
CA THR A 182 21.74 19.39 3.91
C THR A 182 21.51 18.43 5.05
N MET A 183 20.91 17.27 4.76
CA MET A 183 20.66 16.21 5.73
C MET A 183 21.26 14.90 5.27
N LEU A 184 21.59 14.04 6.23
CA LEU A 184 21.92 12.64 5.99
C LEU A 184 20.61 11.81 6.01
N SER A 185 20.60 10.78 5.18
CA SER A 185 19.55 9.75 5.22
C SER A 185 19.40 9.14 6.62
N GLY A 186 18.16 8.89 7.04
CA GLY A 186 17.80 8.40 8.37
C GLY A 186 17.65 9.50 9.42
N GLN A 187 18.01 10.75 9.12
CA GLN A 187 17.88 11.85 10.08
C GLN A 187 16.47 12.43 10.11
N THR A 188 16.04 12.81 11.31
CA THR A 188 14.85 13.62 11.57
C THR A 188 15.27 15.08 11.80
N ALA A 189 14.50 16.01 11.26
CA ALA A 189 14.74 17.44 11.43
C ALA A 189 13.44 18.21 11.67
N ASN A 190 13.60 19.35 12.33
CA ASN A 190 12.53 20.32 12.54
C ASN A 190 12.76 21.54 11.66
N VAL A 191 11.67 22.13 11.17
CA VAL A 191 11.67 23.43 10.51
C VAL A 191 10.57 24.29 11.12
N GLU A 192 10.90 25.52 11.43
CA GLU A 192 9.95 26.52 11.91
C GLU A 192 9.42 27.32 10.72
N ILE A 193 8.11 27.36 10.59
CA ILE A 193 7.38 28.03 9.50
C ILE A 193 6.50 29.11 10.12
N GLY A 194 6.76 30.37 9.82
CA GLY A 194 5.86 31.46 10.20
C GLY A 194 4.56 31.42 9.39
N ILE A 195 3.42 31.48 10.05
CA ILE A 195 2.11 31.56 9.39
C ILE A 195 1.89 32.97 8.88
N LYS A 196 1.79 33.15 7.55
CA LYS A 196 1.81 34.46 6.90
C LYS A 196 0.44 35.08 6.77
N HIS A 197 -0.60 34.26 6.55
CA HIS A 197 -1.96 34.74 6.31
C HIS A 197 -3.02 33.79 6.89
N ALA A 198 -4.22 34.27 7.01
CA ALA A 198 -5.39 33.44 7.38
C ALA A 198 -5.76 32.52 6.19
N GLY A 199 -6.33 31.36 6.50
CA GLY A 199 -6.57 30.29 5.51
C GLY A 199 -5.35 29.40 5.33
N GLN A 200 -5.34 28.61 4.26
CA GLN A 200 -4.33 27.58 4.03
C GLN A 200 -2.97 28.19 3.67
N ASN A 201 -1.97 27.91 4.48
CA ASN A 201 -0.56 28.11 4.17
C ASN A 201 0.01 26.75 3.73
N ILE A 202 0.46 26.64 2.50
CA ILE A 202 0.98 25.41 1.93
C ILE A 202 2.48 25.33 2.12
N VAL A 203 2.93 24.32 2.84
CA VAL A 203 4.35 24.06 3.07
C VAL A 203 4.78 22.84 2.29
N GLU A 204 5.79 23.01 1.44
CA GLU A 204 6.40 21.96 0.65
C GLU A 204 7.80 21.69 1.17
N ILE A 205 8.13 20.43 1.40
CA ILE A 205 9.46 19.97 1.77
C ILE A 205 9.95 19.05 0.68
N GLU A 206 11.04 19.39 0.03
CA GLU A 206 11.60 18.67 -1.13
C GLU A 206 13.04 18.29 -0.87
N ALA A 207 13.39 17.03 -1.14
CA ALA A 207 14.76 16.53 -1.13
C ALA A 207 15.31 16.47 -2.54
N SER A 208 16.61 16.81 -2.69
CA SER A 208 17.31 16.57 -3.96
C SER A 208 17.27 15.08 -4.33
N PRO A 209 17.12 14.75 -5.63
CA PRO A 209 17.01 13.37 -6.07
C PRO A 209 18.24 12.52 -5.74
N LEU A 210 18.00 11.21 -5.61
CA LEU A 210 19.02 10.20 -5.54
C LEU A 210 19.30 9.66 -6.95
N GLU A 211 20.54 9.34 -7.25
CA GLU A 211 20.89 8.81 -8.56
C GLU A 211 20.26 7.43 -8.79
N ASN A 212 19.56 7.28 -9.91
CA ASN A 212 18.83 6.06 -10.29
C ASN A 212 17.79 5.61 -9.28
N GLU A 213 17.06 6.56 -8.67
CA GLU A 213 15.96 6.23 -7.78
C GLU A 213 14.70 5.78 -8.52
N LEU A 214 13.88 5.04 -7.79
CA LEU A 214 12.66 4.43 -8.31
C LEU A 214 11.62 5.46 -8.71
N THR A 215 11.47 6.54 -7.93
CA THR A 215 10.52 7.63 -8.19
C THR A 215 10.97 8.93 -7.53
N LEU A 216 10.63 10.06 -8.19
CA LEU A 216 10.85 11.41 -7.66
C LEU A 216 9.65 11.95 -6.85
N VAL A 217 8.50 11.27 -6.93
CA VAL A 217 7.23 11.78 -6.38
C VAL A 217 7.28 11.88 -4.86
N ASN A 218 7.89 10.91 -4.20
CA ASN A 218 7.99 10.83 -2.74
C ASN A 218 9.20 11.60 -2.15
N ASN A 219 10.00 12.22 -3.01
CA ASN A 219 11.04 13.19 -2.59
C ASN A 219 10.43 14.50 -2.09
N ARG A 220 9.13 14.67 -2.25
CA ARG A 220 8.39 15.86 -1.87
C ARG A 220 7.23 15.48 -0.95
N ALA A 221 7.10 16.25 0.13
CA ALA A 221 5.94 16.19 1.02
C ALA A 221 5.29 17.56 1.11
N VAL A 222 3.96 17.58 1.23
CA VAL A 222 3.16 18.81 1.32
C VAL A 222 2.34 18.78 2.60
N VAL A 223 2.34 19.90 3.31
CA VAL A 223 1.54 20.11 4.51
C VAL A 223 0.72 21.39 4.33
N ALA A 224 -0.57 21.31 4.60
CA ALA A 224 -1.46 22.46 4.66
C ALA A 224 -1.68 22.84 6.13
N ILE A 225 -1.40 24.09 6.49
CA ILE A 225 -1.62 24.64 7.84
C ILE A 225 -2.62 25.78 7.73
N ASP A 226 -3.76 25.65 8.42
CA ASP A 226 -4.79 26.69 8.43
C ASP A 226 -4.38 27.82 9.39
N GLY A 227 -4.11 29.00 8.82
CA GLY A 227 -3.81 30.21 9.55
C GLY A 227 -5.07 30.81 10.18
N VAL A 228 -5.04 30.98 11.49
CA VAL A 228 -6.15 31.58 12.26
C VAL A 228 -5.68 32.91 12.80
N ARG A 229 -6.52 33.94 12.73
CA ARG A 229 -6.23 35.25 13.35
C ARG A 229 -6.51 35.20 14.86
N ASP A 230 -5.58 35.65 15.65
CA ASP A 230 -5.69 35.71 17.11
C ASP A 230 -6.83 36.62 17.58
N LYS A 231 -7.15 37.67 16.79
CA LYS A 231 -8.20 38.66 17.12
C LYS A 231 -9.10 38.91 15.93
N LEU A 232 -10.40 38.76 16.16
CA LEU A 232 -11.42 39.25 15.23
C LEU A 232 -11.61 40.75 15.46
N ARG A 233 -11.49 41.54 14.40
CA ARG A 233 -11.93 42.93 14.41
C ARG A 233 -13.42 42.96 14.15
N VAL A 234 -14.19 43.25 15.19
CA VAL A 234 -15.63 43.42 15.09
C VAL A 234 -15.94 44.92 15.14
N LEU A 235 -16.60 45.42 14.11
CA LEU A 235 -17.20 46.76 14.15
C LEU A 235 -18.64 46.61 14.64
N LEU A 236 -18.93 47.07 15.84
CA LEU A 236 -20.29 47.18 16.34
C LEU A 236 -20.85 48.55 15.98
N VAL A 237 -21.86 48.59 15.10
CA VAL A 237 -22.60 49.79 14.79
C VAL A 237 -23.95 49.69 15.50
N SER A 238 -24.17 50.56 16.49
CA SER A 238 -25.47 50.69 17.19
C SER A 238 -26.17 51.98 16.75
N GLY A 239 -27.44 51.86 16.41
CA GLY A 239 -28.24 53.00 15.96
C GLY A 239 -28.88 53.81 17.09
N GLU A 240 -28.72 53.34 18.38
CA GLU A 240 -29.20 54.06 19.57
C GLU A 240 -28.06 54.13 20.61
N PRO A 241 -27.86 55.30 21.26
CA PRO A 241 -26.88 55.46 22.31
C PRO A 241 -27.25 54.78 23.62
#